data_d58314b686a5ec1e9d3cb89fb731e5d2
#
_entry.id   d58314b686a5ec1e9d3cb89fb731e5d2
#
_cell.length_a   1.000
_cell.length_b   1.000
_cell.length_c   1.000
_cell.angle_alpha   90.00
_cell.angle_beta   90.00
_cell.angle_gamma   90.00
#
_symmetry.space_group_name_H-M   'P 1'
#
loop_
_entity.id
_entity.type
_entity.pdbx_description
1 polymer ?
#
loop_
_entity_poly.entity_id
_entity_poly.type
_entity_poly.pdbx_seq_one_letter_code
_entity_poly.pdbx_strand_id
1 'polypeptide(L)'
;MALALLPFSYKVERRLETAVHIKGGESEKVDVELAQRFHSPYAQRLVLVITGIPEPDSAKGADALDFLTTSLRNVPGVAGAVSSLDWPDPLFTGDNGGALIIVGLDPHDETVEALVPKLRAKADWMEGQLRSQYPNIKLEITGDTPLNFDLRKVSADDVNHAEKRAMPVTLVLLLLAFGSLVAALLPLGVGMLSISMAMGAAALLAHFLQLSILVQNLA
;
A
#
# COMPACT_ATOMS: atom_id res chain seq x y z
N MET A 1 10.42 7.78 32.29
CA MET A 1 10.79 6.88 31.18
C MET A 1 9.70 6.75 30.12
N ALA A 2 8.43 6.54 30.47
CA ALA A 2 7.35 6.36 29.50
C ALA A 2 7.14 7.55 28.54
N LEU A 3 7.23 8.79 29.01
CA LEU A 3 7.11 10.03 28.21
C LEU A 3 8.22 10.19 27.15
N ALA A 4 9.38 9.59 27.34
CA ALA A 4 10.48 9.63 26.38
C ALA A 4 10.28 8.68 25.19
N LEU A 5 9.35 7.72 25.28
CA LEU A 5 9.07 6.73 24.22
C LEU A 5 7.91 7.15 23.31
N LEU A 6 7.12 8.16 23.68
CA LEU A 6 6.00 8.68 22.88
C LEU A 6 6.40 9.13 21.45
N PRO A 7 7.52 9.85 21.23
CA PRO A 7 7.92 10.20 19.86
C PRO A 7 8.41 9.01 19.04
N PHE A 8 8.79 7.91 19.68
CA PHE A 8 9.23 6.70 19.00
C PHE A 8 8.06 5.85 18.50
N SER A 9 6.93 5.83 19.23
CA SER A 9 5.74 5.06 18.82
C SER A 9 5.17 5.52 17.47
N TYR A 10 5.21 6.84 17.19
CA TYR A 10 4.70 7.41 15.93
C TYR A 10 5.56 7.08 14.69
N LYS A 11 6.85 6.70 14.90
CA LYS A 11 7.76 6.31 13.80
C LYS A 11 7.77 4.81 13.53
N VAL A 12 7.16 3.97 14.37
CA VAL A 12 7.17 2.51 14.24
C VAL A 12 6.41 2.06 13.01
N GLU A 13 5.23 2.67 12.77
CA GLU A 13 4.38 2.32 11.61
C GLU A 13 5.11 2.42 10.27
N ARG A 14 6.08 3.34 10.15
CA ARG A 14 6.87 3.51 8.91
C ARG A 14 8.01 2.50 8.75
N ARG A 15 8.36 1.75 9.80
CA ARG A 15 9.50 0.80 9.80
C ARG A 15 9.10 -0.66 9.81
N LEU A 16 7.82 -0.96 10.05
CA LEU A 16 7.32 -2.32 9.98
C LEU A 16 7.09 -2.70 8.51
N GLU A 17 7.82 -3.68 8.04
CA GLU A 17 7.61 -4.25 6.70
C GLU A 17 6.22 -4.89 6.63
N THR A 18 5.38 -4.39 5.72
CA THR A 18 4.01 -4.88 5.50
C THR A 18 3.97 -6.11 4.63
N ALA A 19 5.01 -6.30 3.83
CA ALA A 19 5.08 -7.44 2.95
C ALA A 19 5.28 -8.71 3.79
N VAL A 20 4.45 -9.72 3.55
CA VAL A 20 4.72 -11.10 4.00
C VAL A 20 5.89 -11.63 3.16
N HIS A 21 7.05 -10.98 3.30
CA HIS A 21 8.29 -11.49 2.74
C HIS A 21 8.82 -12.54 3.72
N ILE A 22 8.70 -13.79 3.32
CA ILE A 22 9.32 -14.88 4.07
C ILE A 22 10.81 -14.80 3.78
N LYS A 23 11.57 -14.22 4.73
CA LYS A 23 13.04 -14.12 4.60
C LYS A 23 13.65 -15.50 4.38
N GLY A 24 14.52 -15.56 3.37
CA GLY A 24 15.15 -16.79 2.93
C GLY A 24 14.27 -17.65 2.03
N GLY A 25 13.05 -17.19 1.70
CA GLY A 25 12.20 -17.81 0.70
C GLY A 25 12.80 -17.75 -0.71
N GLU A 26 12.37 -18.65 -1.58
CA GLU A 26 12.87 -18.70 -2.96
C GLU A 26 12.49 -17.44 -3.74
N SER A 27 11.28 -16.94 -3.55
CA SER A 27 10.79 -15.69 -4.19
C SER A 27 11.62 -14.47 -3.78
N GLU A 28 11.95 -14.33 -2.48
CA GLU A 28 12.80 -13.22 -2.00
C GLU A 28 14.20 -13.27 -2.65
N LYS A 29 14.78 -14.45 -2.75
CA LYS A 29 16.09 -14.60 -3.41
C LYS A 29 16.03 -14.17 -4.87
N VAL A 30 14.96 -14.52 -5.58
CA VAL A 30 14.77 -14.12 -6.98
C VAL A 30 14.58 -12.60 -7.07
N ASP A 31 13.77 -11.97 -6.20
CA ASP A 31 13.56 -10.52 -6.21
C ASP A 31 14.86 -9.75 -5.90
N VAL A 32 15.66 -10.24 -4.94
CA VAL A 32 16.96 -9.67 -4.63
C VAL A 32 17.94 -9.82 -5.81
N GLU A 33 17.98 -10.97 -6.46
CA GLU A 33 18.81 -11.19 -7.65
C GLU A 33 18.37 -10.28 -8.81
N LEU A 34 17.05 -10.14 -9.05
CA LEU A 34 16.50 -9.24 -10.06
C LEU A 34 16.90 -7.79 -9.80
N ALA A 35 16.81 -7.34 -8.55
CA ALA A 35 17.18 -5.99 -8.18
C ALA A 35 18.71 -5.75 -8.25
N GLN A 36 19.52 -6.67 -7.70
CA GLN A 36 20.97 -6.46 -7.53
C GLN A 36 21.79 -6.81 -8.76
N ARG A 37 21.46 -7.93 -9.43
CA ARG A 37 22.26 -8.39 -10.60
C ARG A 37 21.73 -7.89 -11.92
N PHE A 38 20.39 -7.89 -12.07
CA PHE A 38 19.77 -7.51 -13.34
C PHE A 38 19.38 -6.04 -13.37
N HIS A 39 19.46 -5.32 -12.23
CA HIS A 39 18.98 -3.93 -12.12
C HIS A 39 17.58 -3.78 -12.73
N SER A 40 16.75 -4.81 -12.54
CA SER A 40 15.42 -4.87 -13.14
C SER A 40 14.51 -3.80 -12.53
N PRO A 41 13.94 -2.92 -13.32
CA PRO A 41 12.97 -1.95 -12.84
C PRO A 41 11.65 -2.61 -12.38
N TYR A 42 11.50 -3.90 -12.62
CA TYR A 42 10.28 -4.67 -12.31
C TYR A 42 10.41 -5.59 -11.09
N ALA A 43 11.50 -5.48 -10.32
CA ALA A 43 11.64 -6.18 -9.04
C ALA A 43 10.53 -5.76 -8.06
N GLN A 44 10.19 -4.47 -8.05
CA GLN A 44 8.97 -3.96 -7.40
C GLN A 44 8.03 -3.45 -8.49
N ARG A 45 6.84 -4.04 -8.56
CA ARG A 45 5.93 -3.78 -9.65
C ARG A 45 4.47 -3.68 -9.19
N LEU A 46 3.71 -2.96 -9.96
CA LEU A 46 2.25 -2.95 -9.93
C LEU A 46 1.71 -3.14 -11.35
N VAL A 47 0.44 -3.41 -11.45
CA VAL A 47 -0.25 -3.64 -12.71
C VAL A 47 -1.38 -2.63 -12.85
N LEU A 48 -1.40 -1.90 -13.96
CA LEU A 48 -2.56 -1.14 -14.38
C LEU A 48 -3.42 -2.04 -15.26
N VAL A 49 -4.65 -2.29 -14.84
CA VAL A 49 -5.68 -3.01 -15.60
C VAL A 49 -6.52 -2.00 -16.35
N ILE A 50 -6.68 -2.21 -17.64
CA ILE A 50 -7.41 -1.32 -18.55
C ILE A 50 -8.58 -2.09 -19.11
N THR A 51 -9.76 -1.49 -19.07
CA THR A 51 -10.96 -2.03 -19.71
C THR A 51 -11.70 -0.94 -20.45
N GLY A 52 -12.52 -1.33 -21.46
CA GLY A 52 -13.36 -0.39 -22.18
C GLY A 52 -12.64 0.44 -23.25
N ILE A 53 -11.45 0.04 -23.68
CA ILE A 53 -10.78 0.52 -24.89
C ILE A 53 -11.03 -0.44 -26.06
N PRO A 54 -10.81 -0.03 -27.33
CA PRO A 54 -10.75 -0.96 -28.46
C PRO A 54 -9.64 -1.99 -28.26
N GLU A 55 -9.73 -3.09 -29.02
CA GLU A 55 -8.68 -4.12 -28.97
C GLU A 55 -7.29 -3.52 -29.15
N PRO A 56 -6.31 -3.90 -28.29
CA PRO A 56 -4.95 -3.36 -28.31
C PRO A 56 -4.26 -3.43 -29.68
N ASP A 57 -4.61 -4.43 -30.49
CA ASP A 57 -4.08 -4.65 -31.83
C ASP A 57 -4.70 -3.71 -32.89
N SER A 58 -5.80 -3.01 -32.55
CA SER A 58 -6.36 -1.98 -33.41
C SER A 58 -5.59 -0.67 -33.30
N ALA A 59 -5.55 0.14 -34.38
CA ALA A 59 -4.86 1.43 -34.36
C ALA A 59 -5.32 2.32 -33.18
N LYS A 60 -6.63 2.39 -32.91
CA LYS A 60 -7.17 3.19 -31.80
C LYS A 60 -6.84 2.62 -30.41
N GLY A 61 -6.82 1.28 -30.29
CA GLY A 61 -6.41 0.62 -29.05
C GLY A 61 -4.92 0.83 -28.78
N ALA A 62 -4.09 0.71 -29.81
CA ALA A 62 -2.66 0.97 -29.72
C ALA A 62 -2.35 2.43 -29.33
N ASP A 63 -3.04 3.44 -29.94
CA ASP A 63 -2.89 4.85 -29.58
C ASP A 63 -3.26 5.11 -28.13
N ALA A 64 -4.38 4.51 -27.65
CA ALA A 64 -4.79 4.63 -26.25
C ALA A 64 -3.77 4.01 -25.29
N LEU A 65 -3.27 2.83 -25.64
CA LEU A 65 -2.30 2.09 -24.83
C LEU A 65 -0.93 2.80 -24.78
N ASP A 66 -0.49 3.37 -25.91
CA ASP A 66 0.74 4.19 -25.97
C ASP A 66 0.63 5.43 -25.10
N PHE A 67 -0.49 6.16 -25.18
CA PHE A 67 -0.76 7.31 -24.31
C PHE A 67 -0.68 6.94 -22.83
N LEU A 68 -1.32 5.84 -22.42
CA LEU A 68 -1.33 5.36 -21.03
C LEU A 68 0.08 4.95 -20.59
N THR A 69 0.78 4.16 -21.39
CA THR A 69 2.13 3.68 -21.08
C THR A 69 3.13 4.83 -20.95
N THR A 70 3.11 5.76 -21.91
CA THR A 70 3.97 6.95 -21.90
C THR A 70 3.64 7.89 -20.72
N SER A 71 2.36 8.06 -20.40
CA SER A 71 1.94 8.87 -19.26
C SER A 71 2.41 8.30 -17.92
N LEU A 72 2.45 6.96 -17.78
CA LEU A 72 2.98 6.30 -16.58
C LEU A 72 4.50 6.39 -16.48
N ARG A 73 5.22 6.25 -17.59
CA ARG A 73 6.70 6.40 -17.63
C ARG A 73 7.16 7.78 -17.16
N ASN A 74 6.32 8.80 -17.30
CA ASN A 74 6.61 10.17 -16.87
C ASN A 74 6.26 10.47 -15.41
N VAL A 75 5.78 9.49 -14.64
CA VAL A 75 5.49 9.67 -13.21
C VAL A 75 6.79 9.52 -12.41
N PRO A 76 7.17 10.50 -11.57
CA PRO A 76 8.33 10.36 -10.69
C PRO A 76 8.18 9.12 -9.78
N GLY A 77 9.25 8.33 -9.68
CA GLY A 77 9.26 7.06 -8.95
C GLY A 77 8.84 5.84 -9.76
N VAL A 78 8.44 6.03 -11.03
CA VAL A 78 8.25 4.94 -12.00
C VAL A 78 9.57 4.69 -12.72
N ALA A 79 10.12 3.50 -12.56
CA ALA A 79 11.36 3.08 -13.22
C ALA A 79 11.12 2.56 -14.65
N GLY A 80 9.90 2.13 -14.95
CA GLY A 80 9.51 1.67 -16.28
C GLY A 80 8.06 1.27 -16.35
N ALA A 81 7.51 1.22 -17.55
CA ALA A 81 6.18 0.67 -17.82
C ALA A 81 6.23 -0.11 -19.14
N VAL A 82 5.62 -1.29 -19.18
CA VAL A 82 5.60 -2.20 -20.31
C VAL A 82 4.17 -2.62 -20.59
N SER A 83 3.80 -2.59 -21.86
CA SER A 83 2.52 -3.04 -22.40
C SER A 83 2.69 -4.06 -23.54
N SER A 84 1.60 -4.52 -24.12
CA SER A 84 1.64 -5.37 -25.32
C SER A 84 2.31 -4.71 -26.50
N LEU A 85 2.43 -3.38 -26.54
CA LEU A 85 3.12 -2.65 -27.60
C LEU A 85 4.65 -2.82 -27.50
N ASP A 86 5.18 -2.93 -26.29
CA ASP A 86 6.60 -3.14 -26.05
C ASP A 86 6.96 -4.64 -26.14
N TRP A 87 6.05 -5.48 -25.70
CA TRP A 87 6.20 -6.93 -25.70
C TRP A 87 4.87 -7.58 -26.12
N PRO A 88 4.75 -8.04 -27.37
CA PRO A 88 3.54 -8.64 -27.90
C PRO A 88 3.35 -10.06 -27.33
N ASP A 89 2.80 -10.14 -26.11
CA ASP A 89 2.45 -11.37 -25.43
C ASP A 89 0.94 -11.38 -25.14
N PRO A 90 0.22 -12.47 -25.43
CA PRO A 90 -1.20 -12.59 -25.11
C PRO A 90 -1.57 -12.33 -23.65
N LEU A 91 -0.62 -12.46 -22.72
CA LEU A 91 -0.83 -12.16 -21.30
C LEU A 91 -1.13 -10.68 -21.04
N PHE A 92 -0.74 -9.77 -21.92
CA PHE A 92 -1.02 -8.34 -21.78
C PHE A 92 -2.40 -7.94 -22.31
N THR A 93 -3.10 -8.83 -22.98
CA THR A 93 -4.40 -8.56 -23.61
C THR A 93 -5.46 -9.47 -23.03
N GLY A 94 -6.66 -8.95 -22.83
CA GLY A 94 -7.82 -9.68 -22.37
C GLY A 94 -8.97 -9.56 -23.34
N ASP A 95 -10.03 -10.32 -23.08
CA ASP A 95 -11.24 -10.27 -23.90
C ASP A 95 -11.89 -8.86 -23.86
N ASN A 96 -12.59 -8.50 -24.92
CA ASN A 96 -13.36 -7.25 -25.04
C ASN A 96 -12.54 -5.95 -24.85
N GLY A 97 -11.32 -5.91 -25.35
CA GLY A 97 -10.45 -4.73 -25.26
C GLY A 97 -9.82 -4.53 -23.89
N GLY A 98 -9.69 -5.58 -23.11
CA GLY A 98 -8.90 -5.57 -21.87
C GLY A 98 -7.40 -5.52 -22.19
N ALA A 99 -6.66 -4.74 -21.41
CA ALA A 99 -5.20 -4.67 -21.51
C ALA A 99 -4.56 -4.50 -20.14
N LEU A 100 -3.28 -4.88 -20.06
CA LEU A 100 -2.46 -4.70 -18.86
C LEU A 100 -1.23 -3.86 -19.17
N ILE A 101 -0.84 -3.03 -18.22
CA ILE A 101 0.49 -2.37 -18.21
C ILE A 101 1.18 -2.78 -16.92
N ILE A 102 2.36 -3.36 -17.02
CA ILE A 102 3.22 -3.64 -15.87
C ILE A 102 4.06 -2.41 -15.62
N VAL A 103 3.97 -1.86 -14.42
CA VAL A 103 4.69 -0.66 -13.99
C VAL A 103 5.74 -1.06 -12.97
N GLY A 104 6.99 -0.84 -13.31
CA GLY A 104 8.13 -1.00 -12.41
C GLY A 104 8.33 0.25 -11.56
N LEU A 105 8.63 0.07 -10.29
CA LEU A 105 8.80 1.13 -9.32
C LEU A 105 10.26 1.23 -8.88
N ASP A 106 10.76 2.46 -8.71
CA ASP A 106 12.11 2.68 -8.21
C ASP A 106 12.11 2.57 -6.68
N PRO A 107 12.84 1.59 -6.10
CA PRO A 107 12.91 1.40 -4.66
C PRO A 107 13.73 2.49 -3.95
N HIS A 108 14.43 3.38 -4.68
CA HIS A 108 15.35 4.35 -4.10
C HIS A 108 14.73 5.73 -3.82
N ASP A 109 13.60 6.05 -4.43
CA ASP A 109 13.10 7.43 -4.48
C ASP A 109 12.09 7.78 -3.35
N GLU A 110 11.24 6.87 -2.94
CA GLU A 110 10.30 7.00 -1.78
C GLU A 110 9.92 5.60 -1.30
N THR A 111 9.26 5.52 -0.13
CA THR A 111 8.57 4.26 0.19
C THR A 111 7.58 3.98 -0.93
N VAL A 112 7.74 2.85 -1.60
CA VAL A 112 6.97 2.44 -2.79
C VAL A 112 5.45 2.56 -2.57
N GLU A 113 5.03 2.37 -1.32
CA GLU A 113 3.63 2.56 -0.92
C GLU A 113 3.15 4.01 -1.04
N ALA A 114 4.04 5.00 -0.86
CA ALA A 114 3.69 6.42 -1.02
C ALA A 114 3.41 6.80 -2.48
N LEU A 115 3.85 5.99 -3.43
CA LEU A 115 3.56 6.16 -4.86
C LEU A 115 2.15 5.71 -5.23
N VAL A 116 1.53 4.77 -4.49
CA VAL A 116 0.20 4.23 -4.82
C VAL A 116 -0.87 5.31 -4.96
N PRO A 117 -1.03 6.27 -4.02
CA PRO A 117 -2.01 7.36 -4.18
C PRO A 117 -1.71 8.26 -5.38
N LYS A 118 -0.43 8.53 -5.66
CA LYS A 118 -0.01 9.35 -6.81
C LYS A 118 -0.36 8.66 -8.13
N LEU A 119 -0.09 7.36 -8.22
CA LEU A 119 -0.39 6.56 -9.40
C LEU A 119 -1.90 6.41 -9.62
N ARG A 120 -2.69 6.25 -8.55
CA ARG A 120 -4.16 6.26 -8.64
C ARG A 120 -4.68 7.59 -9.14
N ALA A 121 -4.23 8.70 -8.58
CA ALA A 121 -4.61 10.03 -9.06
C ALA A 121 -4.21 10.25 -10.52
N LYS A 122 -3.05 9.70 -10.96
CA LYS A 122 -2.64 9.73 -12.35
C LYS A 122 -3.53 8.86 -13.24
N ALA A 123 -3.93 7.68 -12.78
CA ALA A 123 -4.87 6.80 -13.48
C ALA A 123 -6.24 7.48 -13.65
N ASP A 124 -6.78 8.08 -12.59
CA ASP A 124 -8.04 8.84 -12.64
C ASP A 124 -7.97 10.00 -13.64
N TRP A 125 -6.85 10.71 -13.66
CA TRP A 125 -6.62 11.78 -14.62
C TRP A 125 -6.58 11.25 -16.07
N MET A 126 -5.86 10.16 -16.33
CA MET A 126 -5.77 9.53 -17.66
C MET A 126 -7.13 9.01 -18.11
N GLU A 127 -7.88 8.37 -17.21
CA GLU A 127 -9.26 7.93 -17.47
C GLU A 127 -10.14 9.12 -17.88
N GLY A 128 -10.05 10.24 -17.17
CA GLY A 128 -10.76 11.47 -17.49
C GLY A 128 -10.44 12.03 -18.89
N GLN A 129 -9.16 11.95 -19.32
CA GLN A 129 -8.74 12.39 -20.66
C GLN A 129 -9.31 11.52 -21.78
N LEU A 130 -9.37 10.22 -21.56
CA LEU A 130 -9.83 9.26 -22.57
C LEU A 130 -11.34 9.03 -22.55
N ARG A 131 -12.07 9.44 -21.49
CA ARG A 131 -13.50 9.20 -21.32
C ARG A 131 -14.36 9.81 -22.44
N SER A 132 -13.92 10.91 -23.05
CA SER A 132 -14.61 11.52 -24.20
C SER A 132 -14.59 10.65 -25.45
N GLN A 133 -13.54 9.86 -25.63
CA GLN A 133 -13.35 8.93 -26.74
C GLN A 133 -13.88 7.52 -26.40
N TYR A 134 -13.67 7.10 -25.14
CA TYR A 134 -14.00 5.78 -24.61
C TYR A 134 -14.86 5.91 -23.36
N PRO A 135 -16.19 6.07 -23.46
CA PRO A 135 -17.06 6.35 -22.31
C PRO A 135 -17.06 5.28 -21.22
N ASN A 136 -16.72 4.04 -21.60
CA ASN A 136 -16.69 2.87 -20.70
C ASN A 136 -15.28 2.53 -20.18
N ILE A 137 -14.30 3.39 -20.44
CA ILE A 137 -12.93 3.15 -19.97
C ILE A 137 -12.89 3.11 -18.45
N LYS A 138 -12.14 2.13 -17.93
CA LYS A 138 -11.79 2.05 -16.51
C LYS A 138 -10.32 1.69 -16.39
N LEU A 139 -9.65 2.35 -15.47
CA LEU A 139 -8.25 2.16 -15.13
C LEU A 139 -8.15 1.77 -13.66
N GLU A 140 -7.72 0.55 -13.38
CA GLU A 140 -7.61 0.02 -12.02
C GLU A 140 -6.18 -0.43 -11.73
N ILE A 141 -5.64 -0.03 -10.59
CA ILE A 141 -4.29 -0.39 -10.18
C ILE A 141 -4.35 -1.54 -9.17
N THR A 142 -3.61 -2.60 -9.45
CA THR A 142 -3.50 -3.78 -8.60
C THR A 142 -2.05 -4.25 -8.47
N GLY A 143 -1.82 -5.27 -7.66
CA GLY A 143 -0.52 -5.86 -7.37
C GLY A 143 -0.24 -5.85 -5.87
N ASP A 144 0.90 -6.40 -5.46
CA ASP A 144 1.25 -6.57 -4.04
C ASP A 144 1.34 -5.23 -3.29
N THR A 145 1.97 -4.22 -3.90
CA THR A 145 2.14 -2.90 -3.28
C THR A 145 0.82 -2.16 -3.04
N PRO A 146 -0.09 -2.02 -4.03
CA PRO A 146 -1.41 -1.45 -3.81
C PRO A 146 -2.26 -2.24 -2.81
N LEU A 147 -2.20 -3.57 -2.86
CA LEU A 147 -2.93 -4.44 -1.94
C LEU A 147 -2.48 -4.23 -0.49
N ASN A 148 -1.17 -4.20 -0.26
CA ASN A 148 -0.62 -3.97 1.07
C ASN A 148 -0.97 -2.57 1.59
N PHE A 149 -0.93 -1.55 0.72
CA PHE A 149 -1.36 -0.19 1.06
C PHE A 149 -2.84 -0.15 1.49
N ASP A 150 -3.73 -0.80 0.74
CA ASP A 150 -5.16 -0.86 1.06
C ASP A 150 -5.43 -1.64 2.34
N LEU A 151 -4.77 -2.78 2.53
CA LEU A 151 -4.90 -3.57 3.77
C LEU A 151 -4.51 -2.75 5.00
N ARG A 152 -3.40 -2.01 4.95
CA ARG A 152 -3.00 -1.12 6.04
C ARG A 152 -4.06 -0.04 6.29
N LYS A 153 -4.50 0.62 5.23
CA LYS A 153 -5.48 1.69 5.35
C LYS A 153 -6.79 1.18 5.96
N VAL A 154 -7.33 0.07 5.44
CA VAL A 154 -8.57 -0.52 5.95
C VAL A 154 -8.38 -0.97 7.40
N SER A 155 -7.29 -1.65 7.73
CA SER A 155 -7.00 -2.07 9.10
C SER A 155 -6.91 -0.88 10.07
N ALA A 156 -6.22 0.18 9.68
CA ALA A 156 -6.12 1.39 10.51
C ALA A 156 -7.47 2.09 10.69
N ASP A 157 -8.28 2.17 9.62
CA ASP A 157 -9.62 2.74 9.68
C ASP A 157 -10.56 1.91 10.55
N ASP A 158 -10.50 0.57 10.45
CA ASP A 158 -11.31 -0.34 11.28
C ASP A 158 -10.94 -0.23 12.77
N VAL A 159 -9.67 -0.19 13.11
CA VAL A 159 -9.20 0.03 14.49
C VAL A 159 -9.70 1.38 15.01
N ASN A 160 -9.53 2.46 14.26
CA ASN A 160 -10.01 3.78 14.63
C ASN A 160 -11.54 3.83 14.85
N HIS A 161 -12.31 3.14 14.01
CA HIS A 161 -13.76 3.06 14.15
C HIS A 161 -14.16 2.21 15.36
N ALA A 162 -13.48 1.11 15.62
CA ALA A 162 -13.70 0.27 16.79
C ALA A 162 -13.39 1.03 18.09
N GLU A 163 -12.25 1.72 18.16
CA GLU A 163 -11.87 2.54 19.31
C GLU A 163 -12.87 3.67 19.58
N LYS A 164 -13.28 4.41 18.55
CA LYS A 164 -14.26 5.50 18.70
C LYS A 164 -15.60 5.03 19.27
N ARG A 165 -16.00 3.78 19.01
CA ARG A 165 -17.24 3.19 19.55
C ARG A 165 -17.01 2.57 20.92
N ALA A 166 -15.90 1.87 21.12
CA ALA A 166 -15.61 1.18 22.37
C ALA A 166 -15.26 2.14 23.52
N MET A 167 -14.51 3.21 23.25
CA MET A 167 -14.05 4.17 24.27
C MET A 167 -15.20 4.77 25.10
N PRO A 168 -16.26 5.36 24.51
CA PRO A 168 -17.34 5.93 25.31
C PRO A 168 -18.12 4.86 26.09
N VAL A 169 -18.33 3.67 25.52
CA VAL A 169 -18.99 2.56 26.22
C VAL A 169 -18.16 2.11 27.43
N THR A 170 -16.88 1.93 27.22
CA THR A 170 -15.94 1.57 28.28
C THR A 170 -15.92 2.62 29.39
N LEU A 171 -15.88 3.91 29.04
CA LEU A 171 -15.89 4.99 30.00
C LEU A 171 -17.18 4.99 30.84
N VAL A 172 -18.35 4.81 30.21
CA VAL A 172 -19.63 4.72 30.93
C VAL A 172 -19.65 3.53 31.90
N LEU A 173 -19.20 2.36 31.45
CA LEU A 173 -19.12 1.18 32.31
C LEU A 173 -18.16 1.39 33.48
N LEU A 174 -17.01 2.00 33.25
CA LEU A 174 -16.06 2.32 34.32
C LEU A 174 -16.63 3.35 35.30
N LEU A 175 -17.34 4.38 34.82
CA LEU A 175 -18.02 5.35 35.67
C LEU A 175 -19.08 4.71 36.56
N LEU A 176 -19.87 3.77 36.02
CA LEU A 176 -20.85 3.01 36.80
C LEU A 176 -20.20 2.10 37.84
N ALA A 177 -19.07 1.47 37.48
CA ALA A 177 -18.37 0.55 38.37
C ALA A 177 -17.63 1.27 39.50
N PHE A 178 -16.97 2.40 39.23
CA PHE A 178 -16.13 3.10 40.18
C PHE A 178 -16.82 4.30 40.85
N GLY A 179 -17.93 4.78 40.30
CA GLY A 179 -18.70 5.90 40.86
C GLY A 179 -17.99 7.27 40.85
N SER A 180 -16.80 7.34 40.24
CA SER A 180 -15.97 8.53 40.18
C SER A 180 -15.23 8.64 38.86
N LEU A 181 -15.24 9.83 38.27
CA LEU A 181 -14.54 10.09 36.99
C LEU A 181 -13.02 9.86 37.12
N VAL A 182 -12.42 10.31 38.23
CA VAL A 182 -10.99 10.12 38.44
C VAL A 182 -10.63 8.64 38.55
N ALA A 183 -11.43 7.86 39.30
CA ALA A 183 -11.20 6.43 39.42
C ALA A 183 -11.43 5.67 38.09
N ALA A 184 -12.39 6.11 37.28
CA ALA A 184 -12.64 5.55 35.94
C ALA A 184 -11.52 5.85 34.92
N LEU A 185 -10.87 7.01 35.04
CA LEU A 185 -9.78 7.41 34.16
C LEU A 185 -8.45 6.70 34.47
N LEU A 186 -8.25 6.22 35.69
CA LEU A 186 -7.02 5.51 36.07
C LEU A 186 -6.75 4.26 35.23
N PRO A 187 -7.69 3.30 35.07
CA PRO A 187 -7.49 2.13 34.24
C PRO A 187 -7.23 2.48 32.76
N LEU A 188 -7.94 3.48 32.23
CA LEU A 188 -7.74 3.95 30.86
C LEU A 188 -6.33 4.55 30.67
N GLY A 189 -5.89 5.37 31.63
CA GLY A 189 -4.54 5.94 31.62
C GLY A 189 -3.43 4.87 31.70
N VAL A 190 -3.62 3.87 32.57
CA VAL A 190 -2.68 2.75 32.67
C VAL A 190 -2.68 1.94 31.37
N GLY A 191 -3.85 1.66 30.77
CA GLY A 191 -3.96 0.98 29.49
C GLY A 191 -3.22 1.71 28.37
N MET A 192 -3.45 3.02 28.21
CA MET A 192 -2.74 3.84 27.23
C MET A 192 -1.22 3.84 27.45
N LEU A 193 -0.80 3.92 28.71
CA LEU A 193 0.63 3.86 29.05
C LEU A 193 1.23 2.51 28.71
N SER A 194 0.53 1.42 28.99
CA SER A 194 0.96 0.06 28.69
C SER A 194 1.11 -0.18 27.18
N ILE A 195 0.12 0.26 26.38
CA ILE A 195 0.18 0.20 24.91
C ILE A 195 1.37 1.03 24.40
N SER A 196 1.55 2.25 24.88
CA SER A 196 2.68 3.10 24.47
C SER A 196 4.03 2.49 24.82
N MET A 197 4.14 1.82 25.97
CA MET A 197 5.35 1.11 26.37
C MET A 197 5.60 -0.13 25.50
N ALA A 198 4.55 -0.91 25.21
CA ALA A 198 4.64 -2.08 24.35
C ALA A 198 5.06 -1.69 22.93
N MET A 199 4.45 -0.64 22.36
CA MET A 199 4.82 -0.10 21.05
C MET A 199 6.26 0.45 21.03
N GLY A 200 6.68 1.15 22.10
CA GLY A 200 8.07 1.62 22.22
C GLY A 200 9.08 0.48 22.33
N ALA A 201 8.73 -0.59 23.06
CA ALA A 201 9.56 -1.80 23.14
C ALA A 201 9.63 -2.53 21.80
N ALA A 202 8.49 -2.69 21.11
CA ALA A 202 8.44 -3.25 19.76
C ALA A 202 9.29 -2.44 18.77
N ALA A 203 9.28 -1.10 18.86
CA ALA A 203 10.12 -0.22 18.05
C ALA A 203 11.62 -0.45 18.26
N LEU A 204 12.01 -0.61 19.54
CA LEU A 204 13.39 -0.91 19.90
C LEU A 204 13.80 -2.30 19.38
N LEU A 205 12.94 -3.31 19.56
CA LEU A 205 13.19 -4.65 19.04
C LEU A 205 13.24 -4.68 17.50
N ALA A 206 12.38 -3.92 16.82
CA ALA A 206 12.39 -3.80 15.36
C ALA A 206 13.69 -3.16 14.82
N HIS A 207 14.43 -2.42 15.66
CA HIS A 207 15.76 -1.93 15.29
C HIS A 207 16.81 -3.03 15.24
N PHE A 208 16.67 -4.05 16.09
CA PHE A 208 17.60 -5.19 16.19
C PHE A 208 17.10 -6.45 15.46
N LEU A 209 15.79 -6.58 15.31
CA LEU A 209 15.13 -7.71 14.70
C LEU A 209 14.14 -7.16 13.65
N GLN A 210 14.14 -7.73 12.45
CA GLN A 210 13.12 -7.38 11.45
C GLN A 210 11.80 -8.04 11.85
N LEU A 211 10.94 -7.24 12.47
CA LEU A 211 9.63 -7.69 12.94
C LEU A 211 8.56 -7.41 11.88
N SER A 212 7.72 -8.41 11.62
CA SER A 212 6.55 -8.27 10.76
C SER A 212 5.46 -7.41 11.43
N ILE A 213 4.62 -6.76 10.61
CA ILE A 213 3.47 -5.97 11.06
C ILE A 213 2.46 -6.78 11.89
N LEU A 214 2.48 -8.12 11.77
CA LEU A 214 1.66 -9.02 12.59
C LEU A 214 1.92 -8.88 14.09
N VAL A 215 3.13 -8.46 14.49
CA VAL A 215 3.48 -8.22 15.90
C VAL A 215 2.74 -7.01 16.46
N GLN A 216 2.46 -6.01 15.63
CA GLN A 216 1.71 -4.82 16.05
C GLN A 216 0.26 -5.14 16.44
N ASN A 217 -0.36 -6.11 15.77
CA ASN A 217 -1.75 -6.51 16.04
C ASN A 217 -1.89 -7.46 17.23
N LEU A 218 -0.79 -7.98 17.78
CA LEU A 218 -0.76 -8.88 18.92
C LEU A 218 -0.42 -8.18 20.24
N ALA A 219 0.00 -6.93 20.23
CA ALA A 219 0.35 -6.12 21.39
C ALA A 219 -0.81 -5.26 21.84
#